data_6ca87b1693bfdf1282fc86ff97cef71c
#
_entry.id   6ca87b1693bfdf1282fc86ff97cef71c
#
_cell.length_a   1.000
_cell.length_b   1.000
_cell.length_c   1.000
_cell.angle_alpha   90.00
_cell.angle_beta   90.00
_cell.angle_gamma   90.00
#
_symmetry.space_group_name_H-M   'P 1'
#
loop_
_entity.id
_entity.type
_entity.pdbx_description
1 polymer ?
#
loop_
_entity_poly.entity_id
_entity_poly.type
_entity_poly.pdbx_seq_one_letter_code
_entity_poly.pdbx_strand_id
1 'polypeptide(L)'
;FITNGGCVENSTLGSQNEVAPFNTEIKPGGGWDMWRKIAAQDPAFGNPNKFCYNPELSNWMSATVTTLDDRIPPYVQKICKRDPFSGKVVTGGIVTVKDSNWLLSWTFNRQPQFRSQPKGQLVGWIYGLFSDKPGNYIKKAMRDCTGKEICMEWLYHLGVPENQIEDMAENSANTIPCMMPYITAFFMPRSAGDRPLVVPEGSVNFAFLGQFAETKRDTIFTTEYSIRTAMEAVYTLLNIDRGVPEVWGSVYDIRDLLNATVQLRDGKSI
;
A
#
# COMPACT_ATOMS: atom_id res chain seq x y z
N PHE A 1 -22.08 -12.41 4.13
CA PHE A 1 -20.65 -12.16 4.23
C PHE A 1 -20.40 -10.68 4.51
N ILE A 2 -19.56 -10.38 5.50
CA ILE A 2 -19.30 -9.01 6.00
C ILE A 2 -17.83 -8.71 5.80
N THR A 3 -17.51 -7.68 5.03
CA THR A 3 -16.16 -7.11 4.94
C THR A 3 -16.10 -5.93 5.90
N ASN A 4 -15.51 -6.16 7.07
CA ASN A 4 -15.43 -5.16 8.13
C ASN A 4 -14.21 -4.26 7.98
N GLY A 5 -14.30 -3.02 8.49
CA GLY A 5 -13.26 -2.00 8.34
C GLY A 5 -13.17 -1.45 6.91
N GLY A 6 -12.20 -0.58 6.65
CA GLY A 6 -12.02 0.03 5.33
C GLY A 6 -10.66 0.68 5.15
N CYS A 7 -9.67 -0.05 4.61
CA CYS A 7 -8.32 0.49 4.39
C CYS A 7 -8.31 1.71 3.44
N VAL A 8 -9.21 1.73 2.47
CA VAL A 8 -9.30 2.83 1.48
C VAL A 8 -10.38 3.86 1.82
N GLU A 9 -11.04 3.70 2.96
CA GLU A 9 -12.04 4.68 3.41
C GLU A 9 -11.39 6.05 3.63
N ASN A 10 -12.10 7.09 3.25
CA ASN A 10 -11.64 8.48 3.30
C ASN A 10 -10.44 8.81 2.41
N SER A 11 -10.06 7.92 1.49
CA SER A 11 -9.05 8.24 0.49
C SER A 11 -9.49 9.44 -0.36
N THR A 12 -8.55 10.34 -0.62
CA THR A 12 -8.77 11.57 -1.37
C THR A 12 -7.74 11.69 -2.49
N LEU A 13 -8.12 12.39 -3.53
CA LEU A 13 -7.21 12.73 -4.62
C LEU A 13 -6.94 14.24 -4.59
N GLY A 14 -5.70 14.60 -4.88
CA GLY A 14 -5.33 15.94 -5.30
C GLY A 14 -5.20 16.03 -6.81
N SER A 15 -4.40 16.98 -7.26
CA SER A 15 -4.04 17.15 -8.66
C SER A 15 -2.56 17.56 -8.79
N GLN A 16 -2.13 17.82 -10.02
CA GLN A 16 -0.79 18.42 -10.25
C GLN A 16 -0.54 19.63 -9.36
N ASN A 17 -1.57 20.45 -9.12
CA ASN A 17 -1.47 21.73 -8.42
C ASN A 17 -2.27 21.80 -7.11
N GLU A 18 -2.87 20.71 -6.69
CA GLU A 18 -3.68 20.63 -5.47
C GLU A 18 -3.24 19.49 -4.59
N VAL A 19 -3.26 19.75 -3.27
CA VAL A 19 -2.98 18.76 -2.23
C VAL A 19 -4.16 17.81 -2.09
N ALA A 20 -3.90 16.53 -1.84
CA ALA A 20 -4.93 15.57 -1.45
C ALA A 20 -5.31 15.79 0.03
N PRO A 21 -6.56 16.14 0.36
CA PRO A 21 -6.96 16.41 1.73
C PRO A 21 -6.78 15.20 2.66
N PHE A 22 -6.24 15.43 3.87
CA PHE A 22 -6.14 14.40 4.90
C PHE A 22 -7.42 14.32 5.73
N ASN A 23 -8.37 13.49 5.29
CA ASN A 23 -9.66 13.31 5.96
C ASN A 23 -9.59 12.14 6.95
N THR A 24 -9.63 12.44 8.25
CA THR A 24 -9.45 11.48 9.34
C THR A 24 -10.75 11.07 10.04
N GLU A 25 -11.87 11.70 9.72
CA GLU A 25 -13.15 11.42 10.38
C GLU A 25 -13.75 10.08 9.88
N ILE A 26 -14.26 9.28 10.82
CA ILE A 26 -14.98 8.05 10.47
C ILE A 26 -16.28 8.43 9.77
N LYS A 27 -16.41 8.02 8.52
CA LYS A 27 -17.58 8.31 7.69
C LYS A 27 -18.80 7.52 8.19
N PRO A 28 -19.92 8.20 8.51
CA PRO A 28 -21.17 7.50 8.85
C PRO A 28 -21.62 6.58 7.70
N GLY A 29 -21.94 5.33 8.04
CA GLY A 29 -22.29 4.29 7.06
C GLY A 29 -21.11 3.67 6.31
N GLY A 30 -19.88 4.10 6.60
CA GLY A 30 -18.66 3.47 6.08
C GLY A 30 -18.31 2.14 6.77
N GLY A 31 -17.26 1.48 6.30
CA GLY A 31 -16.83 0.17 6.83
C GLY A 31 -16.41 0.21 8.30
N TRP A 32 -15.76 1.30 8.74
CA TRP A 32 -15.40 1.50 10.15
C TRP A 32 -16.61 1.74 11.03
N ASP A 33 -17.56 2.58 10.61
CA ASP A 33 -18.80 2.85 11.34
C ASP A 33 -19.66 1.60 11.44
N MET A 34 -19.80 0.86 10.34
CA MET A 34 -20.48 -0.43 10.33
C MET A 34 -19.85 -1.40 11.34
N TRP A 35 -18.54 -1.56 11.31
CA TRP A 35 -17.86 -2.50 12.22
C TRP A 35 -17.98 -2.05 13.67
N ARG A 36 -17.89 -0.75 13.98
CA ARG A 36 -18.15 -0.21 15.34
C ARG A 36 -19.55 -0.58 15.85
N LYS A 37 -20.57 -0.46 15.00
CA LYS A 37 -21.96 -0.82 15.35
C LYS A 37 -22.13 -2.33 15.58
N ILE A 38 -21.47 -3.15 14.77
CA ILE A 38 -21.48 -4.62 14.93
C ILE A 38 -20.73 -5.00 16.22
N ALA A 39 -19.54 -4.49 16.44
CA ALA A 39 -18.72 -4.78 17.60
C ALA A 39 -19.33 -4.31 18.93
N ALA A 40 -20.22 -3.32 18.87
CA ALA A 40 -20.98 -2.88 20.06
C ALA A 40 -22.04 -3.90 20.52
N GLN A 41 -22.38 -4.90 19.67
CA GLN A 41 -23.38 -5.92 20.01
C GLN A 41 -22.77 -7.09 20.80
N ASP A 42 -21.53 -7.49 20.47
CA ASP A 42 -20.83 -8.58 21.11
C ASP A 42 -19.32 -8.43 20.98
N PRO A 43 -18.54 -8.63 22.07
CA PRO A 43 -17.08 -8.61 22.03
C PRO A 43 -16.45 -9.60 21.04
N ALA A 44 -17.12 -10.69 20.69
CA ALA A 44 -16.68 -11.66 19.68
C ALA A 44 -16.53 -11.05 18.28
N PHE A 45 -17.12 -9.88 18.05
CA PHE A 45 -17.02 -9.15 16.77
C PHE A 45 -15.83 -8.19 16.71
N GLY A 46 -14.90 -8.28 17.67
CA GLY A 46 -13.62 -7.60 17.65
C GLY A 46 -13.65 -6.16 18.17
N ASN A 47 -12.53 -5.45 17.97
CA ASN A 47 -12.35 -4.10 18.47
C ASN A 47 -11.85 -3.16 17.36
N PRO A 48 -12.76 -2.60 16.53
CA PRO A 48 -12.38 -1.72 15.42
C PRO A 48 -11.56 -0.51 15.82
N ASN A 49 -11.73 0.00 17.06
CA ASN A 49 -10.99 1.16 17.53
C ASN A 49 -9.47 0.91 17.62
N LYS A 50 -9.02 -0.33 17.73
CA LYS A 50 -7.59 -0.67 17.67
C LYS A 50 -6.96 -0.37 16.31
N PHE A 51 -7.75 -0.34 15.26
CA PHE A 51 -7.30 -0.19 13.88
C PHE A 51 -7.52 1.23 13.33
N CYS A 52 -8.59 1.88 13.70
CA CYS A 52 -8.99 3.19 13.16
C CYS A 52 -8.84 4.37 14.14
N TYR A 53 -8.19 4.18 15.30
CA TYR A 53 -8.09 5.23 16.32
C TYR A 53 -7.09 6.34 15.97
N ASN A 54 -6.09 6.04 15.16
CA ASN A 54 -5.00 6.98 14.90
C ASN A 54 -4.55 6.98 13.43
N PRO A 55 -5.22 7.78 12.57
CA PRO A 55 -4.84 7.94 11.17
C PRO A 55 -3.42 8.46 10.95
N GLU A 56 -2.84 9.18 11.93
CA GLU A 56 -1.44 9.63 11.85
C GLU A 56 -0.46 8.44 11.75
N LEU A 57 -0.78 7.29 12.34
CA LEU A 57 0.03 6.09 12.30
C LEU A 57 -0.36 5.11 11.18
N SER A 58 -1.59 5.21 10.66
CA SER A 58 -2.12 4.27 9.67
C SER A 58 -2.24 4.84 8.27
N ASN A 59 -1.84 6.10 8.07
CA ASN A 59 -1.87 6.71 6.76
C ASN A 59 -0.66 6.37 5.92
N TRP A 60 -0.82 6.61 4.64
CA TRP A 60 0.20 6.50 3.64
C TRP A 60 -0.19 7.45 2.50
N MET A 61 0.80 8.11 1.94
CA MET A 61 0.65 8.98 0.78
C MET A 61 1.23 8.32 -0.45
N SER A 62 0.48 8.31 -1.53
CA SER A 62 0.96 7.88 -2.83
C SER A 62 0.67 8.91 -3.92
N ALA A 63 1.28 8.72 -5.07
CA ALA A 63 0.98 9.50 -6.26
C ALA A 63 1.14 8.64 -7.51
N THR A 64 0.28 8.87 -8.49
CA THR A 64 0.46 8.33 -9.84
C THR A 64 1.15 9.40 -10.69
N VAL A 65 2.30 9.08 -11.25
CA VAL A 65 3.03 9.93 -12.19
C VAL A 65 2.84 9.44 -13.62
N THR A 66 2.50 10.34 -14.52
CA THR A 66 2.46 10.11 -15.96
C THR A 66 3.50 11.02 -16.61
N THR A 67 4.48 10.47 -17.31
CA THR A 67 5.42 11.29 -18.08
C THR A 67 4.76 11.75 -19.37
N LEU A 68 5.02 13.00 -19.74
CA LEU A 68 4.35 13.63 -20.91
C LEU A 68 5.26 13.67 -22.14
N ASP A 69 6.58 13.57 -21.92
CA ASP A 69 7.61 13.63 -22.96
C ASP A 69 8.77 12.64 -22.63
N ASP A 70 9.87 12.73 -23.36
CA ASP A 70 11.03 11.85 -23.29
C ASP A 70 12.12 12.30 -22.31
N ARG A 71 11.94 13.39 -21.57
CA ARG A 71 12.96 13.93 -20.64
C ARG A 71 13.16 13.09 -19.39
N ILE A 72 12.09 12.52 -18.84
CA ILE A 72 12.14 11.72 -17.60
C ILE A 72 12.56 10.25 -17.82
N PRO A 73 12.07 9.54 -18.86
CA PRO A 73 12.37 8.13 -19.06
C PRO A 73 13.85 7.74 -19.01
N PRO A 74 14.82 8.54 -19.51
CA PRO A 74 16.25 8.22 -19.42
C PRO A 74 16.77 8.09 -17.99
N TYR A 75 16.26 8.87 -17.04
CA TYR A 75 16.62 8.76 -15.62
C TYR A 75 16.08 7.48 -14.98
N VAL A 76 14.85 7.09 -15.32
CA VAL A 76 14.28 5.80 -14.93
C VAL A 76 15.13 4.65 -15.48
N GLN A 77 15.48 4.69 -16.77
CA GLN A 77 16.34 3.69 -17.41
C GLN A 77 17.73 3.60 -16.77
N LYS A 78 18.32 4.72 -16.40
CA LYS A 78 19.63 4.77 -15.72
C LYS A 78 19.63 3.96 -14.41
N ILE A 79 18.56 4.01 -13.64
CA ILE A 79 18.41 3.27 -12.38
C ILE A 79 18.04 1.81 -12.65
N CYS A 80 17.02 1.57 -13.44
CA CYS A 80 16.49 0.22 -13.69
C CYS A 80 17.37 -0.64 -14.60
N LYS A 81 18.29 -0.03 -15.36
CA LYS A 81 19.14 -0.68 -16.36
C LYS A 81 18.33 -1.41 -17.45
N ARG A 82 17.10 -0.98 -17.69
CA ARG A 82 16.17 -1.55 -18.67
C ARG A 82 15.53 -0.43 -19.46
N ASP A 83 15.28 -0.67 -20.75
CA ASP A 83 14.49 0.25 -21.56
C ASP A 83 13.02 0.23 -21.09
N PRO A 84 12.48 1.37 -20.61
CA PRO A 84 11.10 1.43 -20.12
C PRO A 84 10.04 1.11 -21.19
N PHE A 85 10.38 1.24 -22.47
CA PHE A 85 9.47 1.02 -23.59
C PHE A 85 9.64 -0.34 -24.27
N SER A 86 10.47 -1.20 -23.73
CA SER A 86 10.72 -2.54 -24.29
C SER A 86 9.54 -3.49 -24.26
N GLY A 87 8.41 -3.12 -23.66
CA GLY A 87 7.26 -3.99 -23.44
C GLY A 87 7.47 -5.06 -22.36
N LYS A 88 8.57 -4.97 -21.61
CA LYS A 88 8.88 -5.81 -20.44
C LYS A 88 8.69 -5.03 -19.14
N VAL A 89 8.76 -5.74 -17.99
CA VAL A 89 8.71 -5.08 -16.67
C VAL A 89 9.90 -4.12 -16.54
N VAL A 90 9.61 -2.89 -16.10
CA VAL A 90 10.61 -1.81 -16.00
C VAL A 90 11.42 -1.93 -14.71
N THR A 91 10.77 -1.83 -13.55
CA THR A 91 11.47 -1.89 -12.25
C THR A 91 11.74 -3.31 -11.78
N GLY A 92 10.88 -4.25 -12.14
CA GLY A 92 10.96 -5.66 -11.67
C GLY A 92 10.55 -5.86 -10.21
N GLY A 93 10.24 -4.81 -9.52
CA GLY A 93 9.81 -4.72 -8.13
C GLY A 93 9.71 -3.28 -7.72
N ILE A 94 9.69 -3.01 -6.43
CA ILE A 94 9.68 -1.66 -5.87
C ILE A 94 11.13 -1.17 -5.72
N VAL A 95 11.37 0.05 -6.17
CA VAL A 95 12.62 0.78 -5.94
C VAL A 95 12.41 1.68 -4.74
N THR A 96 13.10 1.44 -3.64
CA THR A 96 13.06 2.27 -2.45
C THR A 96 14.30 3.15 -2.37
N VAL A 97 14.10 4.44 -2.14
CA VAL A 97 15.18 5.40 -1.96
C VAL A 97 15.59 5.40 -0.49
N LYS A 98 16.71 4.77 -0.19
CA LYS A 98 17.22 4.56 1.17
C LYS A 98 17.38 5.87 1.97
N ASP A 99 17.85 6.92 1.31
CA ASP A 99 18.18 8.19 1.95
C ASP A 99 17.02 9.21 1.89
N SER A 100 15.84 8.80 1.43
CA SER A 100 14.66 9.64 1.41
C SER A 100 14.05 9.79 2.81
N ASN A 101 13.83 11.02 3.24
CA ASN A 101 13.14 11.31 4.48
C ASN A 101 11.67 10.79 4.49
N TRP A 102 11.06 10.69 3.31
CA TRP A 102 9.72 10.10 3.13
C TRP A 102 9.75 8.57 3.08
N LEU A 103 10.94 7.95 3.05
CA LEU A 103 11.14 6.57 2.61
C LEU A 103 10.44 6.34 1.27
N LEU A 104 10.70 7.27 0.34
CA LEU A 104 10.08 7.33 -0.97
C LEU A 104 10.40 6.06 -1.75
N SER A 105 9.36 5.46 -2.28
CA SER A 105 9.45 4.27 -3.12
C SER A 105 8.66 4.47 -4.40
N TRP A 106 9.05 3.78 -5.47
CA TRP A 106 8.38 3.89 -6.75
C TRP A 106 8.48 2.62 -7.57
N THR A 107 7.55 2.46 -8.50
CA THR A 107 7.53 1.31 -9.41
C THR A 107 6.91 1.67 -10.74
N PHE A 108 7.48 1.11 -11.81
CA PHE A 108 6.92 1.10 -13.15
C PHE A 108 6.74 -0.34 -13.60
N ASN A 109 5.53 -0.71 -13.84
CA ASN A 109 5.18 -1.99 -14.43
C ASN A 109 5.54 -2.04 -15.92
N ARG A 110 5.15 -3.09 -16.61
CA ARG A 110 5.24 -3.17 -18.06
C ARG A 110 4.48 -2.00 -18.71
N GLN A 111 5.10 -1.33 -19.67
CA GLN A 111 4.48 -0.24 -20.44
C GLN A 111 4.13 -0.71 -21.86
N PRO A 112 3.01 -0.24 -22.44
CA PRO A 112 1.98 0.57 -21.80
C PRO A 112 1.24 -0.22 -20.72
N GLN A 113 0.87 0.45 -19.63
CA GLN A 113 0.09 -0.15 -18.54
C GLN A 113 -1.41 -0.19 -18.89
N PHE A 114 -1.87 0.77 -19.67
CA PHE A 114 -3.26 0.88 -20.12
C PHE A 114 -3.35 0.85 -21.65
N ARG A 115 -4.43 0.29 -22.19
CA ARG A 115 -4.66 0.21 -23.65
C ARG A 115 -4.70 1.59 -24.34
N SER A 116 -5.24 2.60 -23.66
CA SER A 116 -5.36 3.98 -24.15
C SER A 116 -4.13 4.84 -23.86
N GLN A 117 -3.10 4.31 -23.22
CA GLN A 117 -1.89 5.06 -22.90
C GLN A 117 -1.15 5.47 -24.17
N PRO A 118 -0.87 6.76 -24.36
CA PRO A 118 -0.11 7.23 -25.51
C PRO A 118 1.29 6.62 -25.56
N LYS A 119 1.80 6.44 -26.78
CA LYS A 119 3.19 5.99 -27.00
C LYS A 119 4.15 7.04 -26.43
N GLY A 120 5.23 6.56 -25.81
CA GLY A 120 6.27 7.44 -25.23
C GLY A 120 5.94 7.95 -23.81
N GLN A 121 4.77 7.67 -23.28
CA GLN A 121 4.44 7.97 -21.90
C GLN A 121 4.72 6.78 -21.00
N LEU A 122 5.23 7.05 -19.80
CA LEU A 122 5.30 6.10 -18.70
C LEU A 122 4.25 6.45 -17.65
N VAL A 123 3.59 5.42 -17.13
CA VAL A 123 2.71 5.55 -15.97
C VAL A 123 3.31 4.75 -14.83
N GLY A 124 3.57 5.40 -13.72
CA GLY A 124 4.19 4.79 -12.54
C GLY A 124 3.51 5.19 -11.25
N TRP A 125 3.88 4.50 -10.20
CA TRP A 125 3.38 4.69 -8.86
C TRP A 125 4.52 5.08 -7.93
N ILE A 126 4.32 6.16 -7.18
CA ILE A 126 5.23 6.69 -6.17
C ILE A 126 4.50 6.63 -4.83
N TYR A 127 5.20 6.33 -3.74
CA TYR A 127 4.63 6.44 -2.42
C TYR A 127 5.70 6.77 -1.37
N GLY A 128 5.26 7.37 -0.27
CA GLY A 128 6.08 7.64 0.91
C GLY A 128 5.39 7.12 2.16
N LEU A 129 6.15 6.42 3.00
CA LEU A 129 5.62 5.87 4.26
C LEU A 129 5.64 6.90 5.39
N PHE A 130 6.58 7.84 5.37
CA PHE A 130 6.69 8.91 6.36
C PHE A 130 6.09 10.20 5.80
N SER A 131 4.76 10.20 5.65
CA SER A 131 4.04 11.31 5.00
C SER A 131 4.09 12.63 5.79
N ASP A 132 4.43 12.57 7.08
CA ASP A 132 4.57 13.70 8.02
C ASP A 132 5.96 14.35 8.03
N LYS A 133 6.95 13.73 7.39
CA LYS A 133 8.33 14.23 7.39
C LYS A 133 8.58 15.22 6.25
N PRO A 134 9.42 16.25 6.46
CA PRO A 134 9.86 17.12 5.36
C PRO A 134 10.73 16.33 4.37
N GLY A 135 10.50 16.55 3.08
CA GLY A 135 11.30 15.95 2.00
C GLY A 135 12.76 16.41 2.01
N ASN A 136 13.59 15.71 1.26
CA ASN A 136 15.00 16.05 1.12
C ASN A 136 15.21 17.31 0.26
N TYR A 137 14.41 17.48 -0.79
CA TYR A 137 14.43 18.62 -1.72
C TYR A 137 13.34 19.64 -1.38
N ILE A 138 12.08 19.21 -1.34
CA ILE A 138 10.92 20.10 -1.14
C ILE A 138 10.84 20.70 0.27
N LYS A 139 11.46 20.11 1.27
CA LYS A 139 11.44 20.60 2.67
C LYS A 139 10.04 20.75 3.27
N LYS A 140 9.05 20.04 2.73
CA LYS A 140 7.65 20.06 3.12
C LYS A 140 7.20 18.62 3.38
N ALA A 141 6.24 18.41 4.28
CA ALA A 141 5.71 17.06 4.53
C ALA A 141 5.01 16.54 3.26
N MET A 142 5.18 15.26 2.93
CA MET A 142 4.63 14.71 1.69
C MET A 142 3.13 14.90 1.59
N ARG A 143 2.41 14.74 2.71
CA ARG A 143 0.96 14.90 2.79
C ARG A 143 0.46 16.33 2.53
N ASP A 144 1.34 17.30 2.63
CA ASP A 144 1.05 18.73 2.38
C ASP A 144 1.52 19.17 0.97
N CYS A 145 2.03 18.23 0.18
CA CYS A 145 2.56 18.50 -1.16
C CYS A 145 1.49 18.33 -2.25
N THR A 146 1.57 19.20 -3.25
CA THR A 146 0.85 19.04 -4.53
C THR A 146 1.48 17.91 -5.35
N GLY A 147 0.82 17.47 -6.42
CA GLY A 147 1.40 16.49 -7.34
C GLY A 147 2.72 16.96 -7.94
N LYS A 148 2.83 18.23 -8.33
CA LYS A 148 4.08 18.84 -8.82
C LYS A 148 5.19 18.72 -7.78
N GLU A 149 4.95 19.06 -6.53
CA GLU A 149 5.94 19.01 -5.46
C GLU A 149 6.42 17.56 -5.18
N ILE A 150 5.51 16.60 -5.19
CA ILE A 150 5.87 15.17 -5.07
C ILE A 150 6.73 14.73 -6.26
N CYS A 151 6.40 15.17 -7.48
CA CYS A 151 7.20 14.91 -8.66
C CYS A 151 8.60 15.51 -8.54
N MET A 152 8.73 16.74 -8.05
CA MET A 152 10.01 17.41 -7.84
C MET A 152 10.91 16.61 -6.88
N GLU A 153 10.39 16.15 -5.76
CA GLU A 153 11.11 15.30 -4.80
C GLU A 153 11.56 13.98 -5.45
N TRP A 154 10.69 13.34 -6.23
CA TRP A 154 11.03 12.13 -6.94
C TRP A 154 12.12 12.35 -7.99
N LEU A 155 12.05 13.42 -8.79
CA LEU A 155 13.05 13.78 -9.78
C LEU A 155 14.42 14.06 -9.16
N TYR A 156 14.44 14.72 -7.99
CA TYR A 156 15.66 14.89 -7.20
C TYR A 156 16.31 13.54 -6.89
N HIS A 157 15.53 12.57 -6.42
CA HIS A 157 16.03 11.24 -6.11
C HIS A 157 16.36 10.38 -7.35
N LEU A 158 15.85 10.73 -8.53
CA LEU A 158 16.29 10.14 -9.79
C LEU A 158 17.65 10.69 -10.26
N GLY A 159 18.15 11.76 -9.63
CA GLY A 159 19.40 12.43 -9.98
C GLY A 159 19.26 13.40 -11.15
N VAL A 160 18.09 14.00 -11.32
CA VAL A 160 17.88 15.13 -12.23
C VAL A 160 18.63 16.34 -11.67
N PRO A 161 19.35 17.13 -12.49
CA PRO A 161 19.98 18.38 -12.05
C PRO A 161 18.95 19.34 -11.43
N GLU A 162 19.28 19.94 -10.27
CA GLU A 162 18.33 20.75 -9.50
C GLU A 162 17.73 21.90 -10.32
N ASN A 163 18.51 22.53 -11.19
CA ASN A 163 18.04 23.60 -12.07
C ASN A 163 17.06 23.14 -13.17
N GLN A 164 16.80 21.86 -13.33
CA GLN A 164 15.85 21.28 -14.29
C GLN A 164 14.61 20.68 -13.61
N ILE A 165 14.66 20.44 -12.30
CA ILE A 165 13.63 19.70 -11.57
C ILE A 165 12.28 20.39 -11.70
N GLU A 166 12.19 21.70 -11.44
CA GLU A 166 10.93 22.42 -11.44
C GLU A 166 10.30 22.44 -12.84
N ASP A 167 11.08 22.74 -13.87
CA ASP A 167 10.60 22.75 -15.25
C ASP A 167 10.13 21.34 -15.70
N MET A 168 10.87 20.30 -15.36
CA MET A 168 10.48 18.95 -15.72
C MET A 168 9.24 18.47 -14.95
N ALA A 169 9.09 18.84 -13.69
CA ALA A 169 7.90 18.51 -12.92
C ALA A 169 6.65 19.22 -13.46
N GLU A 170 6.80 20.47 -13.93
CA GLU A 170 5.71 21.25 -14.50
C GLU A 170 5.32 20.79 -15.91
N ASN A 171 6.32 20.56 -16.79
CA ASN A 171 6.08 20.43 -18.23
C ASN A 171 6.24 18.99 -18.75
N SER A 172 6.93 18.09 -18.03
CA SER A 172 7.19 16.72 -18.47
C SER A 172 6.45 15.63 -17.69
N ALA A 173 5.69 16.00 -16.65
CA ALA A 173 4.93 15.07 -15.87
C ALA A 173 3.57 15.64 -15.44
N ASN A 174 2.60 14.74 -15.30
CA ASN A 174 1.37 15.00 -14.56
C ASN A 174 1.32 14.02 -13.40
N THR A 175 1.22 14.53 -12.18
CA THR A 175 1.28 13.73 -10.96
C THR A 175 0.04 13.96 -10.11
N ILE A 176 -0.66 12.88 -9.80
CA ILE A 176 -1.92 12.90 -9.03
C ILE A 176 -1.66 12.28 -7.66
N PRO A 177 -1.61 13.06 -6.58
CA PRO A 177 -1.47 12.54 -5.24
C PRO A 177 -2.75 11.86 -4.75
N CYS A 178 -2.57 10.83 -3.93
CA CYS A 178 -3.64 10.10 -3.26
C CYS A 178 -3.29 9.96 -1.78
N MET A 179 -4.09 10.55 -0.91
CA MET A 179 -3.96 10.42 0.54
C MET A 179 -4.89 9.32 1.04
N MET A 180 -4.35 8.36 1.81
CA MET A 180 -5.08 7.20 2.29
C MET A 180 -4.93 7.08 3.82
N PRO A 181 -5.88 7.62 4.62
CA PRO A 181 -5.76 7.71 6.07
C PRO A 181 -5.65 6.36 6.80
N TYR A 182 -6.27 5.31 6.26
CA TYR A 182 -6.40 4.01 6.93
C TYR A 182 -5.71 2.86 6.18
N ILE A 183 -4.88 3.15 5.19
CA ILE A 183 -4.36 2.12 4.29
C ILE A 183 -3.52 1.05 4.99
N THR A 184 -2.82 1.40 6.07
CA THR A 184 -2.02 0.48 6.87
C THR A 184 -2.67 0.11 8.20
N ALA A 185 -3.97 0.37 8.37
CA ALA A 185 -4.69 0.11 9.61
C ALA A 185 -4.58 -1.35 10.09
N PHE A 186 -4.50 -2.30 9.16
CA PHE A 186 -4.31 -3.72 9.50
C PHE A 186 -2.95 -4.05 10.15
N PHE A 187 -1.97 -3.14 10.09
CA PHE A 187 -0.69 -3.27 10.81
C PHE A 187 -0.71 -2.66 12.22
N MET A 188 -1.79 -2.00 12.62
CA MET A 188 -1.86 -1.41 13.95
C MET A 188 -1.70 -2.48 15.04
N PRO A 189 -1.05 -2.14 16.17
CA PRO A 189 -0.86 -3.06 17.29
C PRO A 189 -2.20 -3.60 17.79
N ARG A 190 -2.27 -4.92 17.90
CA ARG A 190 -3.49 -5.63 18.30
C ARG A 190 -3.18 -6.89 19.11
N SER A 191 -4.18 -7.37 19.81
CA SER A 191 -4.18 -8.65 20.54
C SER A 191 -5.09 -9.67 19.86
N ALA A 192 -5.02 -10.92 20.26
CA ALA A 192 -6.00 -11.93 19.89
C ALA A 192 -7.40 -11.48 20.33
N GLY A 193 -8.39 -11.63 19.44
CA GLY A 193 -9.76 -11.17 19.66
C GLY A 193 -10.06 -9.74 19.24
N ASP A 194 -9.05 -8.91 18.94
CA ASP A 194 -9.29 -7.57 18.37
C ASP A 194 -9.85 -7.64 16.94
N ARG A 195 -9.60 -8.73 16.21
CA ARG A 195 -10.30 -9.07 14.97
C ARG A 195 -11.31 -10.20 15.24
N PRO A 196 -12.53 -10.16 14.68
CA PRO A 196 -13.46 -11.28 14.77
C PRO A 196 -12.88 -12.50 14.05
N LEU A 197 -13.21 -13.70 14.52
CA LEU A 197 -12.98 -14.91 13.74
C LEU A 197 -13.75 -14.83 12.43
N VAL A 198 -13.27 -15.51 11.39
CA VAL A 198 -13.96 -15.58 10.10
C VAL A 198 -15.41 -16.05 10.29
N VAL A 199 -15.63 -17.12 11.03
CA VAL A 199 -16.94 -17.52 11.50
C VAL A 199 -16.91 -17.48 13.03
N PRO A 200 -17.48 -16.45 13.68
CA PRO A 200 -17.57 -16.39 15.13
C PRO A 200 -18.28 -17.60 15.70
N GLU A 201 -17.90 -18.01 16.91
CA GLU A 201 -18.52 -19.16 17.58
C GLU A 201 -20.05 -18.96 17.71
N GLY A 202 -20.81 -19.98 17.38
CA GLY A 202 -22.27 -19.94 17.36
C GLY A 202 -22.88 -19.28 16.12
N SER A 203 -22.11 -18.75 15.20
CA SER A 203 -22.63 -18.21 13.95
C SER A 203 -23.11 -19.30 13.01
N VAL A 204 -24.31 -19.10 12.43
CA VAL A 204 -24.96 -20.09 11.57
C VAL A 204 -24.95 -19.69 10.10
N ASN A 205 -25.06 -18.40 9.81
CA ASN A 205 -25.36 -17.90 8.48
C ASN A 205 -24.61 -16.60 8.09
N PHE A 206 -23.58 -16.21 8.85
CA PHE A 206 -22.75 -15.07 8.48
C PHE A 206 -21.26 -15.32 8.78
N ALA A 207 -20.38 -14.62 8.09
CA ALA A 207 -18.94 -14.65 8.28
C ALA A 207 -18.32 -13.30 8.00
N PHE A 208 -17.18 -13.01 8.68
CA PHE A 208 -16.33 -11.85 8.41
C PHE A 208 -15.26 -12.22 7.39
N LEU A 209 -15.00 -11.33 6.44
CA LEU A 209 -14.03 -11.53 5.37
C LEU A 209 -13.01 -10.38 5.31
N GLY A 210 -11.85 -10.69 4.79
CA GLY A 210 -10.82 -9.69 4.44
C GLY A 210 -9.82 -9.45 5.56
N GLN A 211 -9.14 -8.32 5.49
CA GLN A 211 -7.95 -8.02 6.29
C GLN A 211 -8.21 -7.90 7.80
N PHE A 212 -9.44 -7.65 8.20
CA PHE A 212 -9.83 -7.48 9.59
C PHE A 212 -10.62 -8.67 10.16
N ALA A 213 -10.65 -9.80 9.47
CA ALA A 213 -11.08 -11.08 10.03
C ALA A 213 -9.85 -11.88 10.48
N GLU A 214 -9.96 -12.67 11.58
CA GLU A 214 -8.86 -13.47 12.09
C GLU A 214 -8.82 -14.83 11.42
N THR A 215 -7.69 -15.19 10.83
CA THR A 215 -7.39 -16.55 10.35
C THR A 215 -6.00 -16.97 10.80
N LYS A 216 -5.77 -18.27 10.85
CA LYS A 216 -4.50 -18.82 11.36
C LYS A 216 -3.41 -18.76 10.30
N ARG A 217 -2.17 -18.49 10.74
CA ARG A 217 -0.94 -18.65 9.94
C ARG A 217 -1.01 -17.99 8.58
N ASP A 218 -1.41 -16.72 8.55
CA ASP A 218 -1.37 -15.97 7.31
C ASP A 218 -0.82 -14.57 7.50
N THR A 219 -0.48 -13.95 6.40
CA THR A 219 0.06 -12.60 6.37
C THR A 219 -1.02 -11.64 5.89
N ILE A 220 -1.49 -10.79 6.78
CA ILE A 220 -2.34 -9.64 6.42
C ILE A 220 -1.68 -8.83 5.32
N PHE A 221 -2.45 -7.97 4.62
CA PHE A 221 -1.97 -7.14 3.51
C PHE A 221 -2.02 -7.82 2.14
N THR A 222 -2.07 -9.13 2.06
CA THR A 222 -2.06 -9.87 0.80
C THR A 222 -3.48 -10.12 0.26
N THR A 223 -3.61 -10.21 -1.06
CA THR A 223 -4.86 -10.68 -1.70
C THR A 223 -5.22 -12.09 -1.25
N GLU A 224 -4.19 -12.92 -1.05
CA GLU A 224 -4.34 -14.27 -0.55
C GLU A 224 -5.08 -14.31 0.79
N TYR A 225 -4.77 -13.41 1.73
CA TYR A 225 -5.44 -13.33 3.01
C TYR A 225 -6.97 -13.20 2.84
N SER A 226 -7.42 -12.34 1.94
CA SER A 226 -8.84 -12.16 1.66
C SER A 226 -9.47 -13.41 1.06
N ILE A 227 -8.75 -14.13 0.18
CA ILE A 227 -9.21 -15.40 -0.41
C ILE A 227 -9.28 -16.49 0.66
N ARG A 228 -8.30 -16.59 1.54
CA ARG A 228 -8.28 -17.56 2.65
C ARG A 228 -9.48 -17.39 3.57
N THR A 229 -9.75 -16.16 4.00
CA THR A 229 -10.93 -15.88 4.83
C THR A 229 -12.23 -16.27 4.12
N ALA A 230 -12.33 -16.04 2.80
CA ALA A 230 -13.49 -16.45 2.02
C ALA A 230 -13.62 -17.97 1.92
N MET A 231 -12.52 -18.70 1.69
CA MET A 231 -12.53 -20.17 1.66
C MET A 231 -12.92 -20.75 3.02
N GLU A 232 -12.33 -20.22 4.12
CA GLU A 232 -12.66 -20.63 5.49
C GLU A 232 -14.14 -20.41 5.79
N ALA A 233 -14.68 -19.23 5.44
CA ALA A 233 -16.09 -18.92 5.62
C ALA A 233 -17.01 -19.92 4.90
N VAL A 234 -16.73 -20.20 3.63
CA VAL A 234 -17.55 -21.11 2.82
C VAL A 234 -17.46 -22.55 3.35
N TYR A 235 -16.26 -23.03 3.66
CA TYR A 235 -16.10 -24.41 4.13
C TYR A 235 -16.75 -24.62 5.50
N THR A 236 -16.64 -23.65 6.40
CA THR A 236 -17.23 -23.72 7.74
C THR A 236 -18.75 -23.62 7.67
N LEU A 237 -19.30 -22.61 7.00
CA LEU A 237 -20.75 -22.38 6.97
C LEU A 237 -21.53 -23.47 6.21
N LEU A 238 -20.90 -24.07 5.20
CA LEU A 238 -21.54 -25.17 4.42
C LEU A 238 -21.15 -26.57 4.93
N ASN A 239 -20.39 -26.64 6.03
CA ASN A 239 -19.90 -27.89 6.59
C ASN A 239 -19.19 -28.78 5.54
N ILE A 240 -18.34 -28.15 4.71
CA ILE A 240 -17.56 -28.84 3.70
C ILE A 240 -16.32 -29.43 4.39
N ASP A 241 -16.15 -30.73 4.31
CA ASP A 241 -14.96 -31.45 4.84
C ASP A 241 -13.75 -31.18 3.91
N ARG A 242 -13.26 -29.94 3.99
CA ARG A 242 -12.08 -29.48 3.24
C ARG A 242 -11.36 -28.38 4.03
N GLY A 243 -10.07 -28.58 4.27
CA GLY A 243 -9.21 -27.55 4.86
C GLY A 243 -8.82 -26.46 3.85
N VAL A 244 -8.63 -25.25 4.36
CA VAL A 244 -7.93 -24.20 3.59
C VAL A 244 -6.46 -24.62 3.45
N PRO A 245 -5.84 -24.55 2.24
CA PRO A 245 -4.46 -24.93 2.05
C PRO A 245 -3.51 -24.23 3.04
N GLU A 246 -2.56 -24.96 3.60
CA GLU A 246 -1.61 -24.40 4.56
C GLU A 246 -0.68 -23.38 3.90
N VAL A 247 -0.33 -22.32 4.64
CA VAL A 247 0.73 -21.38 4.26
C VAL A 247 2.08 -22.01 4.54
N TRP A 248 3.04 -21.80 3.64
CA TRP A 248 4.40 -22.25 3.85
C TRP A 248 4.99 -21.71 5.17
N GLY A 249 5.39 -22.60 6.03
CA GLY A 249 5.91 -22.25 7.35
C GLY A 249 7.40 -21.91 7.32
N SER A 250 7.80 -20.85 6.62
CA SER A 250 9.21 -20.45 6.44
C SER A 250 9.98 -20.29 7.77
N VAL A 251 9.30 -19.90 8.84
CA VAL A 251 9.91 -19.77 10.18
C VAL A 251 10.36 -21.10 10.79
N TYR A 252 9.93 -22.22 10.23
CA TYR A 252 10.32 -23.57 10.64
C TYR A 252 11.29 -24.25 9.65
N ASP A 253 11.60 -23.58 8.54
CA ASP A 253 12.55 -24.09 7.55
C ASP A 253 13.93 -23.49 7.78
N ILE A 254 14.90 -24.34 8.16
CA ILE A 254 16.26 -23.88 8.46
C ILE A 254 16.95 -23.24 7.25
N ARG A 255 16.59 -23.64 6.03
CA ARG A 255 17.14 -23.05 4.79
C ARG A 255 16.69 -21.61 4.65
N ASP A 256 15.41 -21.32 4.92
CA ASP A 256 14.85 -19.98 4.88
C ASP A 256 15.45 -19.10 5.98
N LEU A 257 15.64 -19.63 7.18
CA LEU A 257 16.25 -18.91 8.30
C LEU A 257 17.72 -18.58 8.02
N LEU A 258 18.49 -19.51 7.47
CA LEU A 258 19.88 -19.26 7.08
C LEU A 258 19.96 -18.24 5.95
N ASN A 259 19.08 -18.33 4.96
CA ASN A 259 19.01 -17.38 3.86
C ASN A 259 18.65 -15.96 4.34
N ALA A 260 17.69 -15.84 5.25
CA ALA A 260 17.34 -14.59 5.89
C ALA A 260 18.54 -13.99 6.66
N THR A 261 19.28 -14.82 7.39
CA THR A 261 20.49 -14.40 8.10
C THR A 261 21.56 -13.82 7.16
N VAL A 262 21.79 -14.48 6.02
CA VAL A 262 22.72 -13.99 4.98
C VAL A 262 22.27 -12.66 4.43
N GLN A 263 20.97 -12.51 4.13
CA GLN A 263 20.40 -11.25 3.61
C GLN A 263 20.53 -10.10 4.62
N LEU A 264 20.26 -10.34 5.90
CA LEU A 264 20.42 -9.36 6.98
C LEU A 264 21.87 -8.89 7.16
N ARG A 265 22.84 -9.65 6.67
CA ARG A 265 24.28 -9.31 6.68
C ARG A 265 24.76 -8.70 5.36
N ASP A 266 23.86 -8.16 4.55
CA ASP A 266 24.18 -7.59 3.21
C ASP A 266 24.90 -8.61 2.30
N GLY A 267 24.53 -9.89 2.39
CA GLY A 267 25.11 -10.96 1.58
C GLY A 267 26.52 -11.40 2.02
N LYS A 268 27.02 -10.92 3.15
CA LYS A 268 28.30 -11.38 3.68
C LYS A 268 28.16 -12.80 4.22
N SER A 269 29.11 -13.68 3.85
CA SER A 269 29.15 -15.05 4.38
C SER A 269 29.24 -15.07 5.92
N ILE A 270 28.66 -16.10 6.49
CA ILE A 270 28.74 -16.37 7.93
C ILE A 270 30.16 -16.82 8.29
#